data_3fb401d914a4a1857532c59eaa6585b8
#
_entry.id   3fb401d914a4a1857532c59eaa6585b8
#
_cell.length_a   1.000
_cell.length_b   1.000
_cell.length_c   1.000
_cell.angle_alpha   90.00
_cell.angle_beta   90.00
_cell.angle_gamma   90.00
#
_symmetry.space_group_name_H-M   'P 1'
#
loop_
_entity.id
_entity.type
_entity.pdbx_description
1 polymer ?
#
loop_
_entity_poly.entity_id
_entity_poly.type
_entity_poly.pdbx_seq_one_letter_code
_entity_poly.pdbx_strand_id
1 'polypeptide(L)'
;MDSFEINKIVAAILMVALLVIGIGKFSDIIFHVEKPKIPGYAVEVDQATTVSTSAKITVEEKVDISALMAMGDVTLGKKIFKKCASCHSIVKGGKNNIGPALYNVVGRKTGAVTNYKYSKALSSFDKEWTFEELNGYLIKPAKWIKGTKMAFAGLRKEKDRASVIKYLNQNSVNPLPLP
;
A
#
# COMPACT_ATOMS: atom_id res chain seq x y z
N MET A 1 -45.62 12.54 -30.92
CA MET A 1 -45.18 13.15 -29.65
C MET A 1 -45.51 14.63 -29.73
N ASP A 2 -46.28 15.13 -28.77
CA ASP A 2 -46.66 16.53 -28.72
C ASP A 2 -45.43 17.37 -28.31
N SER A 3 -45.36 18.62 -28.82
CA SER A 3 -44.28 19.56 -28.50
C SER A 3 -44.07 19.71 -26.98
N PHE A 4 -45.09 19.51 -26.20
CA PHE A 4 -45.02 19.54 -24.73
C PHE A 4 -44.25 18.35 -24.13
N GLU A 5 -44.41 17.17 -24.68
CA GLU A 5 -43.65 15.98 -24.27
C GLU A 5 -42.16 16.09 -24.64
N ILE A 6 -41.87 16.60 -25.82
CA ILE A 6 -40.49 16.85 -26.28
C ILE A 6 -39.80 17.86 -25.34
N ASN A 7 -40.50 18.96 -24.98
CA ASN A 7 -39.94 19.97 -24.05
C ASN A 7 -39.62 19.38 -22.68
N LYS A 8 -40.43 18.48 -22.14
CA LYS A 8 -40.17 17.81 -20.87
C LYS A 8 -38.90 16.94 -20.94
N ILE A 9 -38.76 16.18 -22.02
CA ILE A 9 -37.59 15.32 -22.22
C ILE A 9 -36.33 16.17 -22.37
N VAL A 10 -36.36 17.23 -23.16
CA VAL A 10 -35.25 18.17 -23.32
C VAL A 10 -34.86 18.81 -22.00
N ALA A 11 -35.87 19.29 -21.25
CA ALA A 11 -35.64 19.89 -19.92
C ALA A 11 -35.01 18.89 -18.94
N ALA A 12 -35.45 17.65 -18.93
CA ALA A 12 -34.86 16.61 -18.09
C ALA A 12 -33.40 16.31 -18.45
N ILE A 13 -33.08 16.22 -19.76
CA ILE A 13 -31.71 16.00 -20.21
C ILE A 13 -30.82 17.20 -19.84
N LEU A 14 -31.28 18.42 -20.05
CA LEU A 14 -30.52 19.61 -19.67
C LEU A 14 -30.28 19.71 -18.15
N MET A 15 -31.28 19.34 -17.33
CA MET A 15 -31.13 19.31 -15.88
C MET A 15 -30.07 18.29 -15.45
N VAL A 16 -30.09 17.07 -16.00
CA VAL A 16 -29.09 16.05 -15.71
C VAL A 16 -27.70 16.52 -16.13
N ALA A 17 -27.55 17.09 -17.32
CA ALA A 17 -26.28 17.62 -17.81
C ALA A 17 -25.76 18.73 -16.87
N LEU A 18 -26.60 19.62 -16.42
CA LEU A 18 -26.24 20.71 -15.49
C LEU A 18 -25.79 20.14 -14.13
N LEU A 19 -26.48 19.13 -13.61
CA LEU A 19 -26.10 18.48 -12.35
C LEU A 19 -24.72 17.80 -12.47
N VAL A 20 -24.48 17.07 -13.56
CA VAL A 20 -23.20 16.39 -13.77
C VAL A 20 -22.04 17.38 -13.86
N ILE A 21 -22.22 18.46 -14.64
CA ILE A 21 -21.21 19.51 -14.78
C ILE A 21 -21.02 20.26 -13.45
N GLY A 22 -22.10 20.58 -12.76
CA GLY A 22 -22.07 21.28 -11.48
C GLY A 22 -21.35 20.49 -10.40
N ILE A 23 -21.65 19.19 -10.25
CA ILE A 23 -20.97 18.30 -9.30
C ILE A 23 -19.49 18.16 -9.65
N GLY A 24 -19.14 18.04 -10.93
CA GLY A 24 -17.76 17.98 -11.39
C GLY A 24 -16.98 19.23 -11.01
N LYS A 25 -17.50 20.41 -11.31
CA LYS A 25 -16.88 21.69 -10.96
C LYS A 25 -16.78 21.92 -9.46
N PHE A 26 -17.80 21.56 -8.72
CA PHE A 26 -17.80 21.65 -7.26
C PHE A 26 -16.75 20.72 -6.63
N SER A 27 -16.64 19.52 -7.15
CA SER A 27 -15.59 18.57 -6.76
C SER A 27 -14.19 19.12 -7.05
N ASP A 28 -13.97 19.71 -8.23
CA ASP A 28 -12.70 20.33 -8.59
C ASP A 28 -12.31 21.48 -7.65
N ILE A 29 -13.29 22.28 -7.20
CA ILE A 29 -13.04 23.39 -6.28
C ILE A 29 -12.62 22.88 -4.89
N ILE A 30 -13.31 21.85 -4.37
CA ILE A 30 -13.05 21.32 -3.03
C ILE A 30 -11.76 20.49 -3.00
N PHE A 31 -11.49 19.72 -4.06
CA PHE A 31 -10.36 18.81 -4.14
C PHE A 31 -9.25 19.29 -5.05
N HIS A 32 -9.22 20.60 -5.37
CA HIS A 32 -8.18 21.17 -6.21
C HIS A 32 -6.82 21.03 -5.53
N VAL A 33 -5.97 20.18 -6.08
CA VAL A 33 -4.56 20.04 -5.68
C VAL A 33 -3.71 20.67 -6.77
N GLU A 34 -3.08 21.80 -6.48
CA GLU A 34 -2.09 22.37 -7.39
C GLU A 34 -0.95 21.39 -7.63
N LYS A 35 -0.72 21.05 -8.88
CA LYS A 35 0.45 20.25 -9.24
C LYS A 35 1.70 21.07 -8.95
N PRO A 36 2.66 20.57 -8.16
CA PRO A 36 3.91 21.28 -7.91
C PRO A 36 4.61 21.60 -9.23
N LYS A 37 5.03 22.85 -9.41
CA LYS A 37 5.71 23.34 -10.63
C LYS A 37 7.06 22.67 -10.87
N ILE A 38 7.61 22.04 -9.86
CA ILE A 38 8.85 21.26 -9.91
C ILE A 38 8.49 19.84 -9.46
N PRO A 39 8.69 18.80 -10.27
CA PRO A 39 8.56 17.44 -9.78
C PRO A 39 9.58 17.27 -8.65
N GLY A 40 9.11 16.86 -7.47
CA GLY A 40 9.93 16.72 -6.25
C GLY A 40 11.03 15.66 -6.34
N TYR A 41 11.34 15.21 -7.53
CA TYR A 41 12.40 14.26 -7.86
C TYR A 41 13.02 14.64 -9.20
N ALA A 42 13.91 15.62 -9.19
CA ALA A 42 14.82 15.89 -10.31
C ALA A 42 16.08 15.05 -10.10
N VAL A 43 16.20 13.94 -10.81
CA VAL A 43 17.50 13.24 -10.96
C VAL A 43 18.26 13.97 -12.06
N GLU A 44 19.34 14.65 -11.72
CA GLU A 44 20.30 15.14 -12.71
C GLU A 44 20.97 13.92 -13.34
N VAL A 45 20.61 13.63 -14.56
CA VAL A 45 21.32 12.64 -15.39
C VAL A 45 22.25 13.44 -16.31
N ASP A 46 23.55 13.29 -16.13
CA ASP A 46 24.55 13.76 -17.07
C ASP A 46 24.28 13.16 -18.45
N GLN A 47 24.22 14.04 -19.44
CA GLN A 47 23.95 13.69 -20.84
C GLN A 47 25.07 12.84 -21.44
N ALA A 48 24.77 11.62 -21.83
CA ALA A 48 25.49 10.94 -22.90
C ALA A 48 24.59 9.96 -23.66
N THR A 49 24.28 10.35 -24.88
CA THR A 49 24.09 9.50 -26.07
C THR A 49 22.79 8.64 -26.16
N THR A 50 21.93 9.13 -27.07
CA THR A 50 20.81 8.43 -27.71
C THR A 50 21.18 7.06 -28.27
N VAL A 51 20.50 6.00 -27.81
CA VAL A 51 20.14 4.86 -28.66
C VAL A 51 18.76 4.36 -28.24
N SER A 52 17.83 4.45 -29.17
CA SER A 52 16.49 3.88 -29.10
C SER A 52 16.57 2.36 -29.08
N THR A 53 16.12 1.74 -28.01
CA THR A 53 15.64 0.36 -28.08
C THR A 53 14.64 0.13 -26.93
N SER A 54 13.41 -0.19 -27.31
CA SER A 54 12.32 -0.58 -26.44
C SER A 54 12.71 -1.83 -25.65
N ALA A 55 13.19 -1.65 -24.45
CA ALA A 55 13.36 -2.73 -23.48
C ALA A 55 12.60 -2.34 -22.21
N LYS A 56 11.63 -3.17 -21.87
CA LYS A 56 10.88 -3.14 -20.63
C LYS A 56 11.84 -3.29 -19.45
N ILE A 57 12.35 -2.16 -18.97
CA ILE A 57 13.21 -2.13 -17.78
C ILE A 57 12.31 -2.24 -16.56
N THR A 58 12.19 -3.43 -16.02
CA THR A 58 11.84 -3.66 -14.62
C THR A 58 13.08 -3.30 -13.80
N VAL A 59 13.31 -2.01 -13.57
CA VAL A 59 14.25 -1.59 -12.53
C VAL A 59 13.55 -1.88 -11.20
N GLU A 60 13.90 -2.98 -10.56
CA GLU A 60 13.74 -3.13 -9.12
C GLU A 60 14.72 -2.11 -8.50
N GLU A 61 14.25 -0.89 -8.27
CA GLU A 61 14.93 0.06 -7.40
C GLU A 61 15.14 -0.65 -6.06
N LYS A 62 16.38 -1.06 -5.77
CA LYS A 62 16.74 -1.58 -4.45
C LYS A 62 16.53 -0.45 -3.46
N VAL A 63 15.39 -0.46 -2.80
CA VAL A 63 15.09 0.47 -1.72
C VAL A 63 16.19 0.31 -0.66
N ASP A 64 16.88 1.40 -0.34
CA ASP A 64 17.80 1.42 0.80
C ASP A 64 16.98 1.19 2.08
N ILE A 65 17.01 -0.04 2.56
CA ILE A 65 16.22 -0.44 3.71
C ILE A 65 16.70 0.23 5.00
N SER A 66 17.99 0.55 5.11
CA SER A 66 18.56 1.29 6.26
C SER A 66 18.00 2.69 6.32
N ALA A 67 18.05 3.43 5.21
CA ALA A 67 17.48 4.76 5.10
C ALA A 67 15.96 4.74 5.36
N LEU A 68 15.25 3.75 4.80
CA LEU A 68 13.83 3.56 5.04
C LEU A 68 13.56 3.35 6.53
N MET A 69 14.27 2.42 7.17
CA MET A 69 14.04 2.10 8.58
C MET A 69 14.42 3.26 9.50
N ALA A 70 15.40 4.09 9.14
CA ALA A 70 15.75 5.29 9.90
C ALA A 70 14.56 6.27 10.04
N MET A 71 13.71 6.39 9.00
CA MET A 71 12.54 7.28 9.01
C MET A 71 11.39 6.79 9.92
N GLY A 72 11.42 5.53 10.33
CA GLY A 72 10.33 4.91 11.09
C GLY A 72 10.26 5.38 12.53
N ASP A 73 9.04 5.55 13.05
CA ASP A 73 8.72 5.84 14.44
C ASP A 73 7.77 4.79 15.01
N VAL A 74 8.11 4.21 16.15
CA VAL A 74 7.35 3.10 16.75
C VAL A 74 5.99 3.54 17.25
N THR A 75 5.88 4.76 17.80
CA THR A 75 4.61 5.30 18.30
C THR A 75 3.64 5.51 17.12
N LEU A 76 4.16 6.03 16.00
CA LEU A 76 3.41 6.11 14.74
C LEU A 76 3.04 4.71 14.24
N GLY A 77 3.99 3.75 14.31
CA GLY A 77 3.76 2.35 13.94
C GLY A 77 2.60 1.72 14.71
N LYS A 78 2.51 1.94 16.01
CA LYS A 78 1.38 1.52 16.85
C LYS A 78 0.05 2.12 16.38
N LYS A 79 0.04 3.40 15.98
CA LYS A 79 -1.14 4.06 15.44
C LYS A 79 -1.56 3.45 14.10
N ILE A 80 -0.59 3.20 13.20
CA ILE A 80 -0.84 2.61 11.88
C ILE A 80 -1.31 1.17 12.01
N PHE A 81 -0.78 0.41 12.99
CA PHE A 81 -1.16 -0.97 13.25
C PHE A 81 -2.67 -1.15 13.53
N LYS A 82 -3.38 -0.11 13.94
CA LYS A 82 -4.84 -0.14 14.07
C LYS A 82 -5.54 -0.57 12.77
N LYS A 83 -4.94 -0.29 11.60
CA LYS A 83 -5.45 -0.75 10.30
C LYS A 83 -5.26 -2.27 10.09
N CYS A 84 -4.35 -2.88 10.82
CA CYS A 84 -4.03 -4.30 10.77
C CYS A 84 -4.80 -5.09 11.85
N ALA A 85 -5.10 -4.43 12.97
CA ALA A 85 -5.68 -5.03 14.18
C ALA A 85 -7.08 -5.62 13.96
N SER A 86 -7.82 -5.16 12.95
CA SER A 86 -9.12 -5.75 12.57
C SER A 86 -8.99 -7.21 12.10
N CYS A 87 -7.83 -7.57 11.54
CA CYS A 87 -7.59 -8.89 10.99
C CYS A 87 -6.49 -9.67 11.72
N HIS A 88 -5.59 -9.00 12.44
CA HIS A 88 -4.40 -9.61 13.04
C HIS A 88 -4.28 -9.31 14.54
N SER A 89 -3.84 -10.30 15.33
CA SER A 89 -3.39 -10.08 16.69
C SER A 89 -1.89 -9.80 16.72
N ILE A 90 -1.42 -8.92 17.64
CA ILE A 90 0.00 -8.63 17.86
C ILE A 90 0.49 -9.07 19.23
N VAL A 91 -0.41 -9.49 20.11
CA VAL A 91 -0.03 -9.87 21.47
C VAL A 91 0.63 -11.25 21.52
N LYS A 92 1.55 -11.45 22.46
CA LYS A 92 2.19 -12.76 22.70
C LYS A 92 1.11 -13.80 23.01
N GLY A 93 1.14 -14.95 22.28
CA GLY A 93 0.12 -15.99 22.41
C GLY A 93 -1.25 -15.60 21.85
N GLY A 94 -1.36 -14.49 21.14
CA GLY A 94 -2.62 -14.05 20.54
C GLY A 94 -3.13 -15.04 19.49
N LYS A 95 -4.47 -15.10 19.38
CA LYS A 95 -5.14 -15.99 18.42
C LYS A 95 -5.02 -15.48 16.99
N ASN A 96 -5.09 -16.41 16.04
CA ASN A 96 -5.34 -16.09 14.64
C ASN A 96 -6.79 -15.58 14.50
N ASN A 97 -6.95 -14.48 13.76
CA ASN A 97 -8.26 -13.92 13.41
C ASN A 97 -8.53 -14.20 11.91
N ILE A 98 -9.00 -13.19 11.16
CA ILE A 98 -9.10 -13.25 9.69
C ILE A 98 -7.72 -13.49 9.08
N GLY A 99 -6.67 -12.88 9.65
CA GLY A 99 -5.27 -13.10 9.35
C GLY A 99 -4.53 -13.82 10.49
N PRO A 100 -3.29 -14.29 10.24
CA PRO A 100 -2.47 -14.94 11.26
C PRO A 100 -2.00 -13.95 12.33
N ALA A 101 -1.66 -14.44 13.52
CA ALA A 101 -1.04 -13.65 14.56
C ALA A 101 0.32 -13.12 14.09
N LEU A 102 0.58 -11.82 14.37
CA LEU A 102 1.78 -11.10 13.92
C LEU A 102 2.84 -10.94 15.03
N TYR A 103 2.58 -11.42 16.25
CA TYR A 103 3.63 -11.49 17.26
C TYR A 103 4.80 -12.32 16.73
N ASN A 104 6.02 -11.81 16.85
CA ASN A 104 7.23 -12.47 16.33
C ASN A 104 7.21 -12.72 14.81
N VAL A 105 6.64 -11.79 14.02
CA VAL A 105 6.53 -11.95 12.57
C VAL A 105 7.83 -11.60 11.85
N VAL A 106 8.59 -10.61 12.33
CA VAL A 106 9.85 -10.20 11.67
C VAL A 106 10.88 -11.32 11.83
N GLY A 107 11.52 -11.71 10.73
CA GLY A 107 12.42 -12.87 10.66
C GLY A 107 11.72 -14.23 10.60
N ARG A 108 10.39 -14.29 10.74
CA ARG A 108 9.64 -15.55 10.67
C ARG A 108 9.44 -16.01 9.23
N LYS A 109 9.58 -17.33 8.99
CA LYS A 109 9.27 -17.91 7.68
C LYS A 109 7.81 -17.67 7.30
N THR A 110 7.58 -17.38 6.02
CA THR A 110 6.22 -17.21 5.48
C THR A 110 5.44 -18.52 5.63
N GLY A 111 4.16 -18.41 5.98
CA GLY A 111 3.32 -19.59 6.15
C GLY A 111 3.56 -20.40 7.43
N ALA A 112 4.44 -19.94 8.36
CA ALA A 112 4.90 -20.75 9.49
C ALA A 112 3.91 -20.89 10.67
N VAL A 113 2.79 -20.13 10.69
CA VAL A 113 1.80 -20.27 11.78
C VAL A 113 0.97 -21.52 11.54
N THR A 114 1.15 -22.53 12.41
CA THR A 114 0.62 -23.88 12.22
C THR A 114 -0.89 -23.98 12.20
N ASN A 115 -1.59 -23.16 13.00
CA ASN A 115 -3.06 -23.19 13.14
C ASN A 115 -3.76 -22.14 12.27
N TYR A 116 -3.14 -21.76 11.13
CA TYR A 116 -3.72 -20.80 10.20
C TYR A 116 -3.72 -21.33 8.76
N LYS A 117 -4.84 -21.24 8.06
CA LYS A 117 -4.98 -21.68 6.67
C LYS A 117 -4.58 -20.59 5.69
N TYR A 118 -3.32 -20.59 5.29
CA TYR A 118 -2.77 -19.66 4.31
C TYR A 118 -3.35 -19.85 2.89
N SER A 119 -3.14 -18.88 2.01
CA SER A 119 -3.30 -19.08 0.56
C SER A 119 -2.19 -19.97 0.04
N LYS A 120 -2.46 -20.71 -1.06
CA LYS A 120 -1.41 -21.49 -1.75
C LYS A 120 -0.19 -20.60 -2.08
N ALA A 121 -0.44 -19.40 -2.59
CA ALA A 121 0.61 -18.44 -2.93
C ALA A 121 1.52 -18.09 -1.75
N LEU A 122 0.95 -17.87 -0.56
CA LEU A 122 1.76 -17.53 0.61
C LEU A 122 2.46 -18.73 1.20
N SER A 123 1.83 -19.93 1.17
CA SER A 123 2.46 -21.18 1.62
C SER A 123 3.64 -21.59 0.75
N SER A 124 3.62 -21.24 -0.55
CA SER A 124 4.68 -21.56 -1.51
C SER A 124 5.71 -20.45 -1.67
N PHE A 125 5.59 -19.35 -0.94
CA PHE A 125 6.46 -18.17 -1.12
C PHE A 125 7.88 -18.41 -0.61
N ASP A 126 8.05 -19.32 0.33
CA ASP A 126 9.32 -19.88 0.85
C ASP A 126 10.41 -18.83 1.19
N LYS A 127 10.01 -17.70 1.75
CA LYS A 127 10.90 -16.64 2.21
C LYS A 127 10.67 -16.34 3.69
N GLU A 128 11.57 -15.56 4.28
CA GLU A 128 11.38 -15.00 5.62
C GLU A 128 10.83 -13.57 5.52
N TRP A 129 10.10 -13.14 6.53
CA TRP A 129 9.62 -11.79 6.66
C TRP A 129 10.75 -10.84 7.12
N THR A 130 11.73 -10.60 6.22
CA THR A 130 12.76 -9.58 6.44
C THR A 130 12.15 -8.17 6.39
N PHE A 131 12.94 -7.15 6.71
CA PHE A 131 12.51 -5.76 6.59
C PHE A 131 12.14 -5.41 5.14
N GLU A 132 12.92 -5.91 4.17
CA GLU A 132 12.70 -5.73 2.74
C GLU A 132 11.41 -6.40 2.27
N GLU A 133 11.22 -7.69 2.63
CA GLU A 133 10.03 -8.44 2.23
C GLU A 133 8.75 -7.83 2.84
N LEU A 134 8.82 -7.41 4.10
CA LEU A 134 7.72 -6.70 4.75
C LEU A 134 7.44 -5.35 4.08
N ASN A 135 8.49 -4.58 3.74
CA ASN A 135 8.32 -3.31 3.03
C ASN A 135 7.64 -3.53 1.69
N GLY A 136 8.14 -4.44 0.86
CA GLY A 136 7.58 -4.76 -0.45
C GLY A 136 6.13 -5.26 -0.35
N TYR A 137 5.87 -6.19 0.57
CA TYR A 137 4.52 -6.73 0.79
C TYR A 137 3.53 -5.67 1.25
N LEU A 138 3.94 -4.76 2.15
CA LEU A 138 3.08 -3.71 2.67
C LEU A 138 2.83 -2.56 1.69
N ILE A 139 3.59 -2.42 0.62
CA ILE A 139 3.26 -1.47 -0.47
C ILE A 139 1.93 -1.87 -1.11
N LYS A 140 1.79 -3.12 -1.52
CA LYS A 140 0.56 -3.68 -2.10
C LYS A 140 0.60 -5.21 -2.07
N PRO A 141 0.02 -5.86 -1.05
CA PRO A 141 0.12 -7.32 -0.85
C PRO A 141 -0.24 -8.15 -2.06
N ALA A 142 -1.34 -7.83 -2.74
CA ALA A 142 -1.80 -8.57 -3.91
C ALA A 142 -0.88 -8.44 -5.14
N LYS A 143 -0.05 -7.38 -5.21
CA LYS A 143 0.95 -7.21 -6.27
C LYS A 143 2.24 -7.97 -5.93
N TRP A 144 2.66 -7.95 -4.66
CA TRP A 144 3.88 -8.60 -4.19
C TRP A 144 3.77 -10.11 -4.21
N ILE A 145 2.68 -10.64 -3.66
CA ILE A 145 2.38 -12.08 -3.68
C ILE A 145 1.03 -12.27 -4.37
N LYS A 146 1.05 -12.54 -5.68
CA LYS A 146 -0.17 -12.81 -6.47
C LYS A 146 -0.88 -14.04 -5.91
N GLY A 147 -2.16 -13.92 -5.61
CA GLY A 147 -2.96 -14.99 -5.00
C GLY A 147 -2.95 -15.01 -3.48
N THR A 148 -2.36 -14.01 -2.81
CA THR A 148 -2.56 -13.81 -1.38
C THR A 148 -4.04 -13.57 -1.05
N LYS A 149 -4.48 -14.06 0.11
CA LYS A 149 -5.82 -13.78 0.65
C LYS A 149 -5.91 -12.45 1.38
N MET A 150 -4.78 -11.77 1.61
CA MET A 150 -4.76 -10.49 2.32
C MET A 150 -5.30 -9.37 1.43
N ALA A 151 -6.56 -8.98 1.69
CA ALA A 151 -7.28 -7.94 0.95
C ALA A 151 -6.97 -6.53 1.49
N PHE A 152 -5.70 -6.21 1.68
CA PHE A 152 -5.24 -4.91 2.17
C PHE A 152 -4.79 -4.03 1.00
N ALA A 153 -5.22 -2.76 0.99
CA ALA A 153 -4.89 -1.82 -0.09
C ALA A 153 -3.40 -1.44 -0.13
N GLY A 154 -2.70 -1.63 1.00
CA GLY A 154 -1.30 -1.28 1.16
C GLY A 154 -1.07 0.07 1.86
N LEU A 155 0.18 0.36 2.16
CA LEU A 155 0.67 1.61 2.74
C LEU A 155 1.58 2.31 1.73
N ARG A 156 1.10 3.41 1.14
CA ARG A 156 1.86 4.15 0.11
C ARG A 156 3.05 4.90 0.67
N LYS A 157 2.91 5.48 1.89
CA LYS A 157 3.95 6.30 2.52
C LYS A 157 5.05 5.41 3.11
N GLU A 158 6.30 5.69 2.76
CA GLU A 158 7.48 4.97 3.25
C GLU A 158 7.61 5.05 4.76
N LYS A 159 7.46 6.24 5.32
CA LYS A 159 7.47 6.46 6.77
C LYS A 159 6.43 5.61 7.50
N ASP A 160 5.23 5.42 6.90
CA ASP A 160 4.19 4.58 7.49
C ASP A 160 4.60 3.11 7.51
N ARG A 161 5.21 2.63 6.41
CA ARG A 161 5.71 1.24 6.31
C ARG A 161 6.85 1.00 7.28
N ALA A 162 7.86 1.86 7.27
CA ALA A 162 8.98 1.78 8.21
C ALA A 162 8.50 1.78 9.66
N SER A 163 7.56 2.65 10.00
CA SER A 163 7.01 2.77 11.35
C SER A 163 6.28 1.51 11.81
N VAL A 164 5.41 0.95 10.97
CA VAL A 164 4.69 -0.27 11.33
C VAL A 164 5.62 -1.48 11.38
N ILE A 165 6.63 -1.56 10.53
CA ILE A 165 7.64 -2.63 10.55
C ILE A 165 8.47 -2.55 11.85
N LYS A 166 8.92 -1.37 12.28
CA LYS A 166 9.57 -1.20 13.59
C LYS A 166 8.68 -1.64 14.74
N TYR A 167 7.41 -1.27 14.71
CA TYR A 167 6.46 -1.68 15.72
C TYR A 167 6.27 -3.22 15.74
N LEU A 168 6.18 -3.85 14.56
CA LEU A 168 6.14 -5.32 14.46
C LEU A 168 7.40 -5.96 15.03
N ASN A 169 8.58 -5.41 14.73
CA ASN A 169 9.86 -5.91 15.23
C ASN A 169 9.95 -5.84 16.75
N GLN A 170 9.48 -4.75 17.38
CA GLN A 170 9.42 -4.64 18.84
C GLN A 170 8.48 -5.65 19.48
N ASN A 171 7.48 -6.14 18.75
CA ASN A 171 6.56 -7.18 19.25
C ASN A 171 7.09 -8.58 18.87
N SER A 172 8.35 -8.83 19.14
CA SER A 172 9.04 -10.11 18.97
C SER A 172 9.74 -10.52 20.26
N VAL A 173 10.01 -11.82 20.39
CA VAL A 173 10.80 -12.35 21.54
C VAL A 173 12.23 -11.83 21.44
N ASN A 174 12.81 -11.87 20.23
CA ASN A 174 14.14 -11.37 19.92
C ASN A 174 14.02 -10.40 18.73
N PRO A 175 13.82 -9.09 19.00
CA PRO A 175 13.79 -8.11 17.93
C PRO A 175 15.09 -8.14 17.14
N LEU A 176 14.99 -8.17 15.81
CA LEU A 176 16.15 -8.11 14.95
C LEU A 176 16.83 -6.73 15.05
N PRO A 177 18.16 -6.64 14.96
CA PRO A 177 18.84 -5.36 14.84
C PRO A 177 18.32 -4.63 13.60
N LEU A 178 18.15 -3.32 13.72
CA LEU A 178 17.78 -2.50 12.55
C LEU A 178 18.98 -2.43 11.61
N PRO A 179 18.75 -2.51 10.29
CA PRO A 179 19.80 -2.45 9.29
C PRO A 179 20.43 -1.06 9.17
#